data_8de61f4e867c2bb8b8ab241965814e3d
#
_entry.id   8de61f4e867c2bb8b8ab241965814e3d
#
_cell.length_a   1.000
_cell.length_b   1.000
_cell.length_c   1.000
_cell.angle_alpha   90.00
_cell.angle_beta   90.00
_cell.angle_gamma   90.00
#
_symmetry.space_group_name_H-M   'P 1'
#
loop_
_entity.id
_entity.type
_entity.pdbx_description
1 polymer ?
#
loop_
_entity_poly.entity_id
_entity_poly.type
_entity_poly.pdbx_seq_one_letter_code
_entity_poly.pdbx_strand_id
1 'polypeptide(L)'
;MEGGIRIFLLRVTLAALCVMSITGCFGGRTVTETAPDEREGVIQPEVERREARPVKIDTDNFEIGAFYGLMSIEDFETNSEYGVRLAYHISEGFFVEGTYGTTDAGETSFEKLSGGAPLLTDDQRKLSYYDLSVGYNLLPGEVFIGRKRAYPSALYVVVGAGNTNFADDDFFTLVLGAGYRMLLTDWLALRVDVRDRLFDSDLLGEDKTTHNFEFNIGLSGFF
;
A
#
# COMPACT_ATOMS: atom_id res chain seq x y z
N MET A 1 9.84 -37.19 4.67
CA MET A 1 8.83 -36.12 4.86
C MET A 1 8.91 -35.41 6.24
N GLU A 2 9.71 -35.89 7.20
CA GLU A 2 9.81 -35.26 8.54
C GLU A 2 10.71 -34.00 8.62
N GLY A 3 11.62 -33.78 7.68
CA GLY A 3 12.55 -32.63 7.71
C GLY A 3 11.88 -31.28 7.40
N GLY A 4 10.90 -31.25 6.51
CA GLY A 4 10.23 -30.01 6.10
C GLY A 4 9.35 -29.39 7.19
N ILE A 5 8.66 -30.22 7.96
CA ILE A 5 7.78 -29.78 9.05
C ILE A 5 8.60 -29.16 10.19
N ARG A 6 9.76 -29.72 10.50
CA ARG A 6 10.65 -29.18 11.55
C ARG A 6 11.22 -27.80 11.19
N ILE A 7 11.58 -27.61 9.92
CA ILE A 7 12.09 -26.32 9.42
C ILE A 7 10.97 -25.28 9.41
N PHE A 8 9.76 -25.66 9.01
CA PHE A 8 8.59 -24.78 9.02
C PHE A 8 8.23 -24.33 10.45
N LEU A 9 8.16 -25.28 11.41
CA LEU A 9 7.90 -24.99 12.81
C LEU A 9 9.00 -24.09 13.42
N LEU A 10 10.27 -24.32 13.07
CA LEU A 10 11.38 -23.48 13.54
C LEU A 10 11.28 -22.02 13.03
N ARG A 11 10.84 -21.82 11.79
CA ARG A 11 10.64 -20.49 11.21
C ARG A 11 9.44 -19.76 11.83
N VAL A 12 8.36 -20.46 12.09
CA VAL A 12 7.16 -19.90 12.74
C VAL A 12 7.46 -19.52 14.20
N THR A 13 8.22 -20.35 14.92
CA THR A 13 8.62 -20.02 16.33
C THR A 13 9.60 -18.86 16.38
N LEU A 14 10.52 -18.74 15.41
CA LEU A 14 11.46 -17.61 15.33
C LEU A 14 10.73 -16.29 15.03
N ALA A 15 9.75 -16.31 14.12
CA ALA A 15 8.91 -15.16 13.82
C ALA A 15 8.05 -14.73 15.02
N ALA A 16 7.48 -15.69 15.77
CA ALA A 16 6.72 -15.41 17.00
C ALA A 16 7.60 -14.83 18.11
N LEU A 17 8.87 -15.26 18.22
CA LEU A 17 9.81 -14.70 19.20
C LEU A 17 10.19 -13.25 18.89
N CYS A 18 10.33 -12.89 17.60
CA CYS A 18 10.61 -11.52 17.16
C CYS A 18 9.43 -10.56 17.50
N VAL A 19 8.19 -11.03 17.41
CA VAL A 19 7.02 -10.20 17.74
C VAL A 19 6.90 -9.97 19.25
N MET A 20 7.29 -10.93 20.09
CA MET A 20 7.26 -10.78 21.54
C MET A 20 8.35 -9.85 22.12
N SER A 21 9.43 -9.60 21.39
CA SER A 21 10.51 -8.68 21.84
C SER A 21 10.18 -7.19 21.68
N ILE A 22 9.08 -6.83 21.02
CA ILE A 22 8.67 -5.43 20.80
C ILE A 22 7.76 -4.89 21.93
N THR A 23 7.25 -5.75 22.83
CA THR A 23 6.32 -5.36 23.90
C THR A 23 6.98 -4.93 25.23
N GLY A 24 8.28 -4.73 25.25
CA GLY A 24 9.05 -4.42 26.45
C GLY A 24 9.48 -2.97 26.58
N CYS A 25 8.58 -1.99 26.71
CA CYS A 25 8.84 -0.69 27.34
C CYS A 25 7.57 0.13 27.52
N PHE A 26 6.61 -0.40 28.28
CA PHE A 26 5.58 0.45 28.88
C PHE A 26 5.77 0.42 30.41
N GLY A 27 6.85 1.05 30.87
CA GLY A 27 7.09 1.33 32.27
C GLY A 27 6.22 2.50 32.69
N GLY A 28 5.07 2.22 33.26
CA GLY A 28 4.22 3.21 33.94
C GLY A 28 5.01 3.84 35.09
N ARG A 29 5.39 5.10 34.92
CA ARG A 29 5.86 5.93 36.03
C ARG A 29 4.66 6.35 36.84
N THR A 30 4.44 5.74 37.97
CA THR A 30 3.55 6.28 39.03
C THR A 30 4.16 7.59 39.51
N VAL A 31 3.55 8.71 39.10
CA VAL A 31 3.84 10.01 39.69
C VAL A 31 3.23 10.04 41.05
N THR A 32 4.05 9.93 42.10
CA THR A 32 3.66 10.22 43.46
C THR A 32 3.43 11.72 43.56
N GLU A 33 2.20 12.10 43.77
CA GLU A 33 1.76 13.48 44.01
C GLU A 33 2.36 13.95 45.34
N THR A 34 3.50 14.67 45.24
CA THR A 34 4.06 15.39 46.38
C THR A 34 3.45 16.77 46.43
N ALA A 35 2.95 17.14 47.60
CA ALA A 35 2.30 18.42 47.87
C ALA A 35 3.04 19.64 47.31
N PRO A 36 2.32 20.73 46.98
CA PRO A 36 2.87 21.88 46.32
C PRO A 36 3.83 22.63 47.24
N ASP A 37 5.14 22.60 46.88
CA ASP A 37 6.12 23.54 47.41
C ASP A 37 5.88 24.88 46.74
N GLU A 38 5.36 25.83 47.50
CA GLU A 38 5.20 27.25 47.07
C GLU A 38 6.57 27.88 46.79
N ARG A 39 7.12 27.57 45.61
CA ARG A 39 8.17 28.39 45.03
C ARG A 39 7.51 29.30 44.00
N GLU A 40 7.31 30.56 44.41
CA GLU A 40 6.98 31.65 43.48
C GLU A 40 7.88 31.54 42.25
N GLY A 41 7.28 31.24 41.13
CA GLY A 41 7.99 31.14 39.83
C GLY A 41 8.52 32.54 39.46
N VAL A 42 9.83 32.67 39.46
CA VAL A 42 10.56 33.92 39.17
C VAL A 42 10.34 34.43 37.75
N ILE A 43 9.65 33.69 36.90
CA ILE A 43 9.30 34.11 35.54
C ILE A 43 7.85 33.67 35.26
N GLN A 44 6.92 34.63 35.25
CA GLN A 44 5.63 34.47 34.60
C GLN A 44 5.79 35.01 33.19
N PRO A 45 5.93 34.15 32.16
CA PRO A 45 5.91 34.65 30.81
C PRO A 45 4.49 35.11 30.50
N GLU A 46 4.25 36.40 30.35
CA GLU A 46 3.08 36.93 29.67
C GLU A 46 3.16 36.59 28.18
N VAL A 47 3.04 35.31 27.88
CA VAL A 47 2.85 34.87 26.51
C VAL A 47 1.35 34.76 26.31
N GLU A 48 0.77 35.70 25.53
CA GLU A 48 -0.58 35.53 25.01
C GLU A 48 -0.72 34.08 24.49
N ARG A 49 -1.57 33.31 25.15
CA ARG A 49 -1.89 31.95 24.65
C ARG A 49 -2.48 32.13 23.27
N ARG A 50 -1.69 31.79 22.26
CA ARG A 50 -2.22 31.61 20.91
C ARG A 50 -3.34 30.59 21.01
N GLU A 51 -4.58 31.02 20.79
CA GLU A 51 -5.67 30.11 20.56
C GLU A 51 -5.31 29.31 19.31
N ALA A 52 -4.80 28.08 19.49
CA ALA A 52 -4.68 27.12 18.43
C ALA A 52 -6.11 26.86 17.96
N ARG A 53 -6.50 27.43 16.84
CA ARG A 53 -7.75 27.04 16.19
C ARG A 53 -7.60 25.55 15.91
N PRO A 54 -8.50 24.72 16.45
CA PRO A 54 -8.52 23.32 16.04
C PRO A 54 -8.64 23.32 14.52
N VAL A 55 -7.70 22.67 13.85
CA VAL A 55 -7.78 22.43 12.41
C VAL A 55 -9.15 21.78 12.22
N LYS A 56 -10.01 22.35 11.40
CA LYS A 56 -11.21 21.68 10.94
C LYS A 56 -10.70 20.38 10.33
N ILE A 57 -11.04 19.26 10.94
CA ILE A 57 -10.86 17.95 10.34
C ILE A 57 -11.84 17.99 9.17
N ASP A 58 -11.32 18.16 7.96
CA ASP A 58 -12.12 18.04 6.76
C ASP A 58 -12.64 16.61 6.73
N THR A 59 -13.96 16.48 6.59
CA THR A 59 -14.67 15.20 6.62
C THR A 59 -14.68 14.52 5.25
N ASP A 60 -13.70 14.81 4.41
CA ASP A 60 -13.59 14.26 3.06
C ASP A 60 -13.09 12.81 3.15
N ASN A 61 -14.07 11.89 3.29
CA ASN A 61 -13.81 10.47 3.48
C ASN A 61 -13.66 9.72 2.15
N PHE A 62 -14.06 10.32 1.03
CA PHE A 62 -13.96 9.70 -0.28
C PHE A 62 -12.73 10.20 -1.02
N GLU A 63 -12.01 9.25 -1.62
CA GLU A 63 -10.84 9.51 -2.45
C GLU A 63 -11.06 8.86 -3.81
N ILE A 64 -10.98 9.62 -4.91
CA ILE A 64 -10.98 9.10 -6.28
C ILE A 64 -9.66 9.47 -6.95
N GLY A 65 -9.05 8.52 -7.63
CA GLY A 65 -7.76 8.74 -8.26
C GLY A 65 -7.57 7.95 -9.54
N ALA A 66 -6.59 8.40 -10.31
CA ALA A 66 -6.07 7.68 -11.46
C ALA A 66 -4.58 7.45 -11.27
N PHE A 67 -4.08 6.36 -11.83
CA PHE A 67 -2.67 6.00 -11.76
C PHE A 67 -2.16 5.54 -13.13
N TYR A 68 -0.86 5.68 -13.28
CA TYR A 68 -0.07 5.14 -14.37
C TYR A 68 1.19 4.52 -13.79
N GLY A 69 1.63 3.40 -14.36
CA GLY A 69 2.78 2.70 -13.84
C GLY A 69 3.31 1.62 -14.75
N LEU A 70 4.02 0.71 -14.15
CA LEU A 70 4.63 -0.45 -14.79
C LEU A 70 4.17 -1.70 -14.06
N MET A 71 3.73 -2.69 -14.82
CA MET A 71 3.41 -4.02 -14.33
C MET A 71 4.35 -5.04 -14.94
N SER A 72 5.03 -5.80 -14.09
CA SER A 72 5.86 -6.93 -14.46
C SER A 72 5.07 -8.20 -14.25
N ILE A 73 4.57 -8.78 -15.34
CA ILE A 73 3.85 -10.05 -15.32
C ILE A 73 4.89 -11.16 -15.36
N GLU A 74 4.77 -12.15 -14.46
CA GLU A 74 5.71 -13.27 -14.40
C GLU A 74 5.74 -14.02 -15.73
N ASP A 75 6.93 -14.34 -16.22
CA ASP A 75 7.21 -14.97 -17.52
C ASP A 75 6.96 -14.09 -18.77
N PHE A 76 6.42 -12.88 -18.61
CA PHE A 76 6.22 -11.88 -19.66
C PHE A 76 7.06 -10.63 -19.43
N GLU A 77 7.04 -9.71 -20.40
CA GLU A 77 7.73 -8.43 -20.26
C GLU A 77 7.01 -7.50 -19.28
N THR A 78 7.79 -6.53 -18.79
CA THR A 78 7.24 -5.41 -18.02
C THR A 78 6.64 -4.40 -19.00
N ASN A 79 5.36 -4.08 -18.78
CA ASN A 79 4.61 -3.13 -19.62
C ASN A 79 3.99 -2.01 -18.79
N SER A 80 3.57 -0.97 -19.48
CA SER A 80 2.87 0.13 -18.84
C SER A 80 1.44 -0.29 -18.48
N GLU A 81 1.01 0.13 -17.30
CA GLU A 81 -0.35 -0.03 -16.82
C GLU A 81 -0.98 1.31 -16.49
N TYR A 82 -2.31 1.35 -16.51
CA TYR A 82 -3.09 2.50 -16.08
C TYR A 82 -4.42 2.05 -15.50
N GLY A 83 -4.94 2.86 -14.60
CA GLY A 83 -6.20 2.52 -13.94
C GLY A 83 -6.76 3.64 -13.08
N VAL A 84 -7.83 3.29 -12.39
CA VAL A 84 -8.55 4.17 -11.47
C VAL A 84 -8.73 3.50 -10.12
N ARG A 85 -8.86 4.31 -9.08
CA ARG A 85 -9.09 3.89 -7.69
C ARG A 85 -10.21 4.71 -7.08
N LEU A 86 -10.98 4.06 -6.25
CA LEU A 86 -11.96 4.69 -5.38
C LEU A 86 -11.71 4.19 -3.96
N ALA A 87 -11.45 5.06 -3.02
CA ALA A 87 -11.24 4.70 -1.63
C ALA A 87 -12.21 5.42 -0.71
N TYR A 88 -12.55 4.74 0.39
CA TYR A 88 -13.32 5.28 1.49
C TYR A 88 -12.52 5.16 2.78
N HIS A 89 -12.24 6.29 3.40
CA HIS A 89 -11.50 6.38 4.65
C HIS A 89 -12.45 6.21 5.84
N ILE A 90 -12.41 5.03 6.47
CA ILE A 90 -13.25 4.70 7.63
C ILE A 90 -12.76 5.45 8.86
N SER A 91 -11.45 5.64 8.97
CA SER A 91 -10.77 6.37 10.04
C SER A 91 -9.43 6.89 9.53
N GLU A 92 -8.71 7.65 10.36
CA GLU A 92 -7.34 8.09 10.02
C GLU A 92 -6.38 6.93 9.73
N GLY A 93 -6.62 5.76 10.36
CA GLY A 93 -5.79 4.57 10.20
C GLY A 93 -6.25 3.62 9.10
N PHE A 94 -7.56 3.48 8.85
CA PHE A 94 -8.12 2.46 7.98
C PHE A 94 -8.89 3.03 6.80
N PHE A 95 -8.70 2.43 5.64
CA PHE A 95 -9.48 2.72 4.44
C PHE A 95 -9.79 1.43 3.66
N VAL A 96 -10.85 1.49 2.84
CA VAL A 96 -11.21 0.45 1.88
C VAL A 96 -11.05 1.05 0.50
N GLU A 97 -10.45 0.30 -0.42
CA GLU A 97 -10.13 0.76 -1.77
C GLU A 97 -10.58 -0.26 -2.81
N GLY A 98 -11.34 0.20 -3.80
CA GLY A 98 -11.60 -0.53 -5.02
C GLY A 98 -10.67 -0.04 -6.13
N THR A 99 -10.02 -0.96 -6.84
CA THR A 99 -9.09 -0.66 -7.94
C THR A 99 -9.58 -1.34 -9.21
N TYR A 100 -9.45 -0.64 -10.33
CA TYR A 100 -9.56 -1.19 -11.67
C TYR A 100 -8.40 -0.72 -12.52
N GLY A 101 -7.71 -1.67 -13.18
CA GLY A 101 -6.58 -1.34 -14.03
C GLY A 101 -6.47 -2.27 -15.24
N THR A 102 -5.65 -1.85 -16.19
CA THR A 102 -5.36 -2.63 -17.40
C THR A 102 -3.92 -2.41 -17.85
N THR A 103 -3.36 -3.48 -18.40
CA THR A 103 -2.04 -3.52 -19.02
C THR A 103 -2.07 -4.50 -20.20
N ASP A 104 -1.07 -4.45 -21.04
CA ASP A 104 -0.88 -5.43 -22.12
C ASP A 104 0.32 -6.32 -21.75
N ALA A 105 0.16 -7.65 -21.80
CA ALA A 105 1.26 -8.58 -21.65
C ALA A 105 2.18 -8.51 -22.87
N GLY A 106 3.47 -8.33 -22.64
CA GLY A 106 4.48 -8.34 -23.70
C GLY A 106 4.75 -9.73 -24.24
N GLU A 107 5.81 -9.85 -25.04
CA GLU A 107 6.29 -11.13 -25.53
C GLU A 107 6.94 -11.94 -24.39
N THR A 108 6.73 -13.26 -24.41
CA THR A 108 7.45 -14.14 -23.50
C THR A 108 8.92 -14.24 -23.88
N SER A 109 9.78 -14.61 -22.91
CA SER A 109 11.19 -14.92 -23.18
C SER A 109 11.34 -16.04 -24.22
N PHE A 110 10.40 -16.98 -24.24
CA PHE A 110 10.37 -18.07 -25.21
C PHE A 110 10.08 -17.58 -26.63
N GLU A 111 9.12 -16.70 -26.85
CA GLU A 111 8.80 -16.09 -28.15
C GLU A 111 10.01 -15.37 -28.73
N LYS A 112 10.69 -14.58 -27.90
CA LYS A 112 11.90 -13.84 -28.32
C LYS A 112 13.07 -14.72 -28.70
N LEU A 113 13.32 -15.78 -27.94
CA LEU A 113 14.47 -16.67 -28.15
C LEU A 113 14.24 -17.68 -29.27
N SER A 114 13.01 -18.18 -29.42
CA SER A 114 12.70 -19.21 -30.43
C SER A 114 12.45 -18.62 -31.82
N GLY A 115 12.09 -17.34 -31.94
CA GLY A 115 11.63 -16.73 -33.19
C GLY A 115 10.38 -17.43 -33.73
N GLY A 116 9.64 -18.14 -32.88
CA GLY A 116 8.44 -18.91 -33.22
C GLY A 116 7.19 -18.06 -33.43
N ALA A 117 6.07 -18.74 -33.69
CA ALA A 117 4.77 -18.08 -33.74
C ALA A 117 4.41 -17.52 -32.36
N PRO A 118 3.70 -16.38 -32.30
CA PRO A 118 3.23 -15.80 -31.05
C PRO A 118 2.34 -16.80 -30.30
N LEU A 119 2.56 -16.94 -28.99
CA LEU A 119 1.78 -17.83 -28.12
C LEU A 119 0.37 -17.30 -27.87
N LEU A 120 0.24 -15.97 -27.81
CA LEU A 120 -1.02 -15.28 -27.56
C LEU A 120 -1.32 -14.34 -28.72
N THR A 121 -2.60 -14.18 -29.02
CA THR A 121 -3.09 -13.14 -29.95
C THR A 121 -3.04 -11.77 -29.27
N ASP A 122 -3.09 -10.68 -30.04
CA ASP A 122 -3.07 -9.31 -29.51
C ASP A 122 -4.22 -9.05 -28.53
N ASP A 123 -5.39 -9.65 -28.75
CA ASP A 123 -6.54 -9.53 -27.82
C ASP A 123 -6.31 -10.30 -26.52
N GLN A 124 -5.67 -11.47 -26.58
CA GLN A 124 -5.35 -12.30 -25.43
C GLN A 124 -4.22 -11.73 -24.57
N ARG A 125 -3.40 -10.83 -25.11
CA ARG A 125 -2.35 -10.13 -24.35
C ARG A 125 -2.90 -9.07 -23.43
N LYS A 126 -4.15 -8.66 -23.61
CA LYS A 126 -4.78 -7.67 -22.76
C LYS A 126 -5.11 -8.27 -21.40
N LEU A 127 -4.50 -7.72 -20.36
CA LEU A 127 -4.77 -8.04 -18.98
C LEU A 127 -5.56 -6.91 -18.33
N SER A 128 -6.70 -7.24 -17.74
CA SER A 128 -7.50 -6.30 -16.95
C SER A 128 -7.81 -6.90 -15.58
N TYR A 129 -7.86 -6.07 -14.58
CA TYR A 129 -8.09 -6.53 -13.21
C TYR A 129 -8.96 -5.57 -12.43
N TYR A 130 -9.65 -6.11 -11.43
CA TYR A 130 -10.33 -5.34 -10.41
C TYR A 130 -10.16 -6.02 -9.06
N ASP A 131 -10.03 -5.22 -8.00
CA ASP A 131 -9.89 -5.71 -6.64
C ASP A 131 -10.55 -4.80 -5.62
N LEU A 132 -10.83 -5.39 -4.46
CA LEU A 132 -11.23 -4.71 -3.26
C LEU A 132 -10.18 -4.98 -2.18
N SER A 133 -9.61 -3.92 -1.65
CA SER A 133 -8.52 -3.97 -0.68
C SER A 133 -8.86 -3.20 0.59
N VAL A 134 -8.32 -3.67 1.71
CA VAL A 134 -8.29 -2.92 2.97
C VAL A 134 -6.89 -2.37 3.14
N GLY A 135 -6.80 -1.08 3.44
CA GLY A 135 -5.55 -0.40 3.68
C GLY A 135 -5.42 0.10 5.11
N TYR A 136 -4.19 0.16 5.58
CA TYR A 136 -3.84 0.69 6.89
C TYR A 136 -2.67 1.67 6.81
N ASN A 137 -2.85 2.89 7.32
CA ASN A 137 -1.82 3.92 7.43
C ASN A 137 -0.88 3.57 8.58
N LEU A 138 0.30 3.00 8.25
CA LEU A 138 1.30 2.56 9.23
C LEU A 138 2.01 3.73 9.91
N LEU A 139 2.44 4.70 9.10
CA LEU A 139 3.28 5.81 9.55
C LEU A 139 2.70 7.11 8.98
N PRO A 140 1.74 7.73 9.69
CA PRO A 140 1.35 9.10 9.38
C PRO A 140 2.50 10.05 9.74
N GLY A 141 2.74 11.07 8.92
CA GLY A 141 3.83 11.99 9.09
C GLY A 141 3.69 13.24 8.23
N GLU A 142 4.74 14.02 8.21
CA GLU A 142 4.85 15.22 7.37
C GLU A 142 6.17 15.21 6.61
N VAL A 143 6.12 15.61 5.35
CA VAL A 143 7.30 15.81 4.51
C VAL A 143 7.54 17.30 4.33
N PHE A 144 8.75 17.71 4.62
CA PHE A 144 9.19 19.08 4.44
C PHE A 144 9.86 19.23 3.07
N ILE A 145 9.21 19.96 2.16
CA ILE A 145 9.79 20.30 0.87
C ILE A 145 10.24 21.76 0.90
N GLY A 146 11.58 21.96 0.89
CA GLY A 146 12.18 23.27 1.05
C GLY A 146 12.10 23.76 2.50
N ARG A 147 12.19 25.09 2.69
CA ARG A 147 12.31 25.70 4.04
C ARG A 147 10.98 26.10 4.67
N LYS A 148 9.84 26.02 3.95
CA LYS A 148 8.60 26.67 4.38
C LYS A 148 7.33 25.86 4.19
N ARG A 149 7.38 24.68 3.58
CA ARG A 149 6.19 23.87 3.29
C ARG A 149 6.30 22.50 3.90
N ALA A 150 5.34 22.16 4.74
CA ALA A 150 5.11 20.82 5.25
C ALA A 150 3.88 20.25 4.51
N TYR A 151 3.99 19.01 4.09
CA TYR A 151 2.93 18.26 3.41
C TYR A 151 2.58 17.05 4.26
N PRO A 152 1.32 16.88 4.69
CA PRO A 152 0.87 15.67 5.35
C PRO A 152 1.14 14.46 4.45
N SER A 153 1.62 13.39 5.04
CA SER A 153 1.97 12.18 4.31
C SER A 153 1.70 10.93 5.15
N ALA A 154 1.54 9.80 4.49
CA ALA A 154 1.39 8.51 5.15
C ALA A 154 2.02 7.40 4.34
N LEU A 155 2.79 6.55 5.02
CA LEU A 155 3.14 5.22 4.51
C LEU A 155 2.00 4.29 4.87
N TYR A 156 1.50 3.51 3.92
CA TYR A 156 0.41 2.57 4.15
C TYR A 156 0.69 1.20 3.53
N VAL A 157 -0.03 0.21 4.00
CA VAL A 157 -0.07 -1.14 3.41
C VAL A 157 -1.49 -1.47 3.01
N VAL A 158 -1.62 -2.31 1.99
CA VAL A 158 -2.91 -2.81 1.51
C VAL A 158 -2.87 -4.32 1.40
N VAL A 159 -4.01 -4.94 1.67
CA VAL A 159 -4.27 -6.35 1.42
C VAL A 159 -5.67 -6.48 0.85
N GLY A 160 -5.82 -7.25 -0.22
CA GLY A 160 -7.09 -7.37 -0.90
C GLY A 160 -7.23 -8.63 -1.72
N ALA A 161 -8.38 -8.74 -2.35
CA ALA A 161 -8.69 -9.82 -3.27
C ALA A 161 -9.53 -9.27 -4.41
N GLY A 162 -9.44 -9.92 -5.55
CA GLY A 162 -10.16 -9.54 -6.75
C GLY A 162 -10.06 -10.59 -7.83
N ASN A 163 -10.25 -10.15 -9.06
CA ASN A 163 -10.11 -10.99 -10.24
C ASN A 163 -9.23 -10.31 -11.27
N THR A 164 -8.44 -11.12 -11.95
CA THR A 164 -7.65 -10.73 -13.12
C THR A 164 -8.15 -11.52 -14.32
N ASN A 165 -8.56 -10.82 -15.39
CA ASN A 165 -8.86 -11.43 -16.67
C ASN A 165 -7.64 -11.33 -17.57
N PHE A 166 -7.14 -12.49 -18.00
CA PHE A 166 -5.95 -12.61 -18.82
C PHE A 166 -6.07 -13.82 -19.74
N ALA A 167 -5.74 -13.69 -21.02
CA ALA A 167 -5.77 -14.75 -22.04
C ALA A 167 -7.17 -15.42 -22.17
N ASP A 168 -8.26 -14.65 -22.04
CA ASP A 168 -9.66 -15.09 -22.05
C ASP A 168 -10.11 -15.87 -20.81
N ASP A 169 -9.27 -16.01 -19.78
CA ASP A 169 -9.59 -16.66 -18.51
C ASP A 169 -9.65 -15.67 -17.35
N ASP A 170 -10.47 -16.00 -16.33
CA ASP A 170 -10.62 -15.24 -15.10
C ASP A 170 -9.90 -15.92 -13.94
N PHE A 171 -8.93 -15.24 -13.35
CA PHE A 171 -8.15 -15.74 -12.24
C PHE A 171 -8.48 -15.00 -10.95
N PHE A 172 -8.78 -15.75 -9.89
CA PHE A 172 -8.87 -15.18 -8.55
C PHE A 172 -7.50 -14.65 -8.12
N THR A 173 -7.45 -13.39 -7.70
CA THR A 173 -6.21 -12.68 -7.42
C THR A 173 -6.18 -12.20 -5.99
N LEU A 174 -5.09 -12.47 -5.28
CA LEU A 174 -4.74 -11.85 -4.01
C LEU A 174 -3.83 -10.65 -4.26
N VAL A 175 -4.06 -9.55 -3.55
CA VAL A 175 -3.28 -8.33 -3.67
C VAL A 175 -2.61 -8.01 -2.34
N LEU A 176 -1.31 -7.81 -2.38
CA LEU A 176 -0.50 -7.32 -1.27
C LEU A 176 0.27 -6.10 -1.74
N GLY A 177 0.32 -5.05 -0.94
CA GLY A 177 1.04 -3.86 -1.36
C GLY A 177 1.40 -2.91 -0.25
N ALA A 178 2.25 -1.97 -0.61
CA ALA A 178 2.61 -0.83 0.20
C ALA A 178 2.65 0.41 -0.67
N GLY A 179 2.35 1.55 -0.09
CA GLY A 179 2.37 2.80 -0.81
C GLY A 179 2.67 3.98 0.10
N TYR A 180 3.00 5.06 -0.54
CA TYR A 180 3.23 6.34 0.09
C TYR A 180 2.30 7.38 -0.52
N ARG A 181 1.54 8.07 0.35
CA ARG A 181 0.62 9.13 -0.04
C ARG A 181 1.10 10.44 0.57
N MET A 182 1.12 11.50 -0.25
CA MET A 182 1.48 12.87 0.17
C MET A 182 0.39 13.82 -0.31
N LEU A 183 -0.23 14.55 0.60
CA LEU A 183 -1.21 15.59 0.28
C LEU A 183 -0.48 16.83 -0.23
N LEU A 184 -0.72 17.15 -1.50
CA LEU A 184 -0.17 18.35 -2.15
C LEU A 184 -0.97 19.60 -1.79
N THR A 185 -2.27 19.42 -1.62
CA THR A 185 -3.24 20.42 -1.17
C THR A 185 -4.25 19.74 -0.25
N ASP A 186 -5.19 20.45 0.31
CA ASP A 186 -6.22 19.90 1.20
C ASP A 186 -7.07 18.82 0.53
N TRP A 187 -7.21 18.88 -0.80
CA TRP A 187 -8.04 17.96 -1.58
C TRP A 187 -7.29 17.09 -2.59
N LEU A 188 -5.99 17.33 -2.85
CA LEU A 188 -5.21 16.61 -3.87
C LEU A 188 -4.03 15.89 -3.25
N ALA A 189 -3.91 14.60 -3.52
CA ALA A 189 -2.78 13.77 -3.09
C ALA A 189 -2.02 13.17 -4.27
N LEU A 190 -0.70 13.04 -4.07
CA LEU A 190 0.19 12.23 -4.88
C LEU A 190 0.38 10.89 -4.18
N ARG A 191 0.29 9.80 -4.93
CA ARG A 191 0.49 8.43 -4.44
C ARG A 191 1.57 7.74 -5.24
N VAL A 192 2.38 6.93 -4.55
CA VAL A 192 3.33 6.00 -5.15
C VAL A 192 3.12 4.64 -4.49
N ASP A 193 2.86 3.62 -5.28
CA ASP A 193 2.50 2.28 -4.80
C ASP A 193 3.41 1.23 -5.41
N VAL A 194 3.69 0.19 -4.60
CA VAL A 194 4.24 -1.09 -5.06
C VAL A 194 3.26 -2.17 -4.60
N ARG A 195 2.81 -3.01 -5.53
CA ARG A 195 1.86 -4.09 -5.24
C ARG A 195 2.35 -5.37 -5.88
N ASP A 196 1.99 -6.49 -5.26
CA ASP A 196 2.14 -7.84 -5.80
C ASP A 196 0.76 -8.45 -5.97
N ARG A 197 0.43 -8.86 -7.20
CA ARG A 197 -0.80 -9.56 -7.54
C ARG A 197 -0.49 -11.02 -7.73
N LEU A 198 -1.02 -11.85 -6.84
CA LEU A 198 -0.82 -13.29 -6.85
C LEU A 198 -2.07 -13.98 -7.41
N PHE A 199 -1.90 -14.73 -8.46
CA PHE A 199 -2.93 -15.63 -8.98
C PHE A 199 -2.32 -16.92 -9.52
N ASP A 200 -3.11 -17.98 -9.51
CA ASP A 200 -2.69 -19.26 -10.06
C ASP A 200 -2.99 -19.28 -11.56
N SER A 201 -1.99 -19.63 -12.37
CA SER A 201 -2.11 -19.73 -13.83
C SER A 201 -1.48 -21.02 -14.33
N ASP A 202 -2.14 -21.66 -15.28
CA ASP A 202 -1.69 -22.86 -16.01
C ASP A 202 -1.30 -22.57 -17.47
N LEU A 203 -1.23 -21.30 -17.86
CA LEU A 203 -0.98 -20.85 -19.23
C LEU A 203 0.28 -21.46 -19.88
N LEU A 204 1.29 -21.81 -19.08
CA LEU A 204 2.53 -22.43 -19.55
C LEU A 204 2.59 -23.95 -19.33
N GLY A 205 1.45 -24.56 -18.97
CA GLY A 205 1.30 -26.02 -18.87
C GLY A 205 1.57 -26.63 -17.50
N GLU A 206 1.89 -25.82 -16.49
CA GLU A 206 2.01 -26.21 -15.09
C GLU A 206 1.21 -25.24 -14.22
N ASP A 207 0.40 -25.78 -13.30
CA ASP A 207 -0.29 -24.96 -12.29
C ASP A 207 0.75 -24.27 -11.41
N LYS A 208 0.85 -22.95 -11.49
CA LYS A 208 1.82 -22.15 -10.76
C LYS A 208 1.19 -20.87 -10.23
N THR A 209 1.46 -20.56 -8.96
CA THR A 209 1.16 -19.23 -8.42
C THR A 209 2.16 -18.24 -9.00
N THR A 210 1.67 -17.23 -9.71
CA THR A 210 2.47 -16.19 -10.35
C THR A 210 2.50 -14.93 -9.50
N HIS A 211 3.65 -14.26 -9.51
CA HIS A 211 3.88 -12.96 -8.86
C HIS A 211 3.93 -11.85 -9.90
N ASN A 212 3.01 -10.92 -9.81
CA ASN A 212 2.89 -9.83 -10.77
C ASN A 212 3.08 -8.50 -10.05
N PHE A 213 4.29 -7.95 -10.18
CA PHE A 213 4.68 -6.72 -9.48
C PHE A 213 4.25 -5.47 -10.24
N GLU A 214 3.60 -4.58 -9.53
CA GLU A 214 3.20 -3.25 -10.00
C GLU A 214 4.00 -2.16 -9.31
N PHE A 215 4.40 -1.17 -10.06
CA PHE A 215 4.92 0.09 -9.57
C PHE A 215 4.13 1.24 -10.18
N ASN A 216 3.36 1.93 -9.34
CA ASN A 216 2.40 2.94 -9.77
C ASN A 216 2.69 4.31 -9.19
N ILE A 217 2.45 5.35 -9.99
CA ILE A 217 2.32 6.72 -9.53
C ILE A 217 0.93 7.24 -9.91
N GLY A 218 0.26 7.92 -9.00
CA GLY A 218 -1.10 8.38 -9.22
C GLY A 218 -1.40 9.71 -8.53
N LEU A 219 -2.45 10.33 -9.01
CA LEU A 219 -3.05 11.50 -8.38
C LEU A 219 -4.46 11.15 -7.94
N SER A 220 -4.83 11.60 -6.75
CA SER A 220 -6.16 11.39 -6.20
C SER A 220 -6.72 12.66 -5.59
N GLY A 221 -8.05 12.82 -5.69
CA GLY A 221 -8.80 13.90 -5.09
C GLY A 221 -9.68 13.39 -3.96
N PHE A 222 -9.73 14.16 -2.88
CA PHE A 222 -10.58 13.94 -1.71
C PHE A 222 -11.84 14.79 -1.78
N PHE A 223 -12.98 14.25 -1.31
CA PHE A 223 -14.28 14.94 -1.26
C PHE A 223 -15.24 14.31 -0.25
#